data_ee3d42cabeba2b794057febb374dfd1f
#
_entry.id   ee3d42cabeba2b794057febb374dfd1f
#
_cell.length_a   1.000
_cell.length_b   1.000
_cell.length_c   1.000
_cell.angle_alpha   90.00
_cell.angle_beta   90.00
_cell.angle_gamma   90.00
#
_symmetry.space_group_name_H-M   'P 1'
#
loop_
_entity.id
_entity.type
_entity.pdbx_description
1 polymer ?
#
loop_
_entity_poly.entity_id
_entity_poly.type
_entity_poly.pdbx_seq_one_letter_code
_entity_poly.pdbx_strand_id
1 'polypeptide(L)'
;MLFMTVSTSEYSEAKVLESLLSRIAKGDKSALGELYERTRAAVFGFAMSMASTPADAEDVLHDTYLAVYSSAESYAAKGKPMAWIMTIAKNLARMRMRKARRQLDIADDDWGRYLAAKSEVSSDERVLLQTAMKILSDDEQQIVMLHAVAGVKHREIAALLDMPTATV
;
A
#
# COMPACT_ATOMS: atom_id res chain seq x y z
N MET A 1 -15.80 -15.43 19.65
CA MET A 1 -15.11 -14.32 20.34
C MET A 1 -13.95 -13.68 19.57
N LEU A 2 -13.38 -14.35 18.58
CA LEU A 2 -12.21 -13.84 17.80
C LEU A 2 -12.59 -12.75 16.76
N PHE A 3 -13.83 -12.73 16.28
CA PHE A 3 -14.26 -11.79 15.23
C PHE A 3 -14.54 -10.35 15.70
N MET A 4 -14.72 -10.11 16.98
CA MET A 4 -15.00 -8.78 17.51
C MET A 4 -13.74 -7.93 17.76
N THR A 5 -12.60 -8.57 17.99
CA THR A 5 -11.32 -7.87 18.30
C THR A 5 -10.67 -7.25 17.07
N VAL A 6 -10.77 -7.88 15.90
CA VAL A 6 -10.19 -7.37 14.64
C VAL A 6 -10.91 -6.09 14.19
N SER A 7 -12.24 -6.06 14.23
CA SER A 7 -13.03 -4.89 13.81
C SER A 7 -12.80 -3.65 14.68
N THR A 8 -12.55 -3.82 15.99
CA THR A 8 -12.29 -2.69 16.90
C THR A 8 -10.90 -2.09 16.69
N SER A 9 -9.91 -2.93 16.41
CA SER A 9 -8.53 -2.49 16.11
C SER A 9 -8.45 -1.72 14.79
N GLU A 10 -9.09 -2.22 13.74
CA GLU A 10 -9.13 -1.55 12.42
C GLU A 10 -9.84 -0.20 12.48
N TYR A 11 -10.95 -0.11 13.22
CA TYR A 11 -11.67 1.15 13.41
C TYR A 11 -10.85 2.18 14.19
N SER A 12 -10.08 1.70 15.19
CA SER A 12 -9.15 2.54 15.95
C SER A 12 -8.03 3.09 15.05
N GLU A 13 -7.43 2.24 14.22
CA GLU A 13 -6.35 2.65 13.31
C GLU A 13 -6.84 3.62 12.24
N ALA A 14 -8.00 3.39 11.65
CA ALA A 14 -8.58 4.32 10.69
C ALA A 14 -8.78 5.73 11.29
N LYS A 15 -9.24 5.82 12.54
CA LYS A 15 -9.37 7.11 13.25
C LYS A 15 -8.03 7.79 13.50
N VAL A 16 -7.00 7.02 13.84
CA VAL A 16 -5.64 7.56 14.03
C VAL A 16 -5.15 8.15 12.71
N LEU A 17 -5.26 7.43 11.61
CA LEU A 17 -4.84 7.90 10.29
C LEU A 17 -5.64 9.14 9.84
N GLU A 18 -6.95 9.20 10.09
CA GLU A 18 -7.77 10.39 9.81
C GLU A 18 -7.32 11.61 10.62
N SER A 19 -7.01 11.41 11.91
CA SER A 19 -6.46 12.48 12.76
C SER A 19 -5.14 13.00 12.21
N LEU A 20 -4.24 12.09 11.77
CA LEU A 20 -2.96 12.47 11.17
C LEU A 20 -3.18 13.26 9.86
N LEU A 21 -4.06 12.82 8.98
CA LEU A 21 -4.39 13.54 7.74
C LEU A 21 -4.95 14.95 8.03
N SER A 22 -5.80 15.08 9.05
CA SER A 22 -6.32 16.40 9.48
C SER A 22 -5.21 17.32 10.00
N ARG A 23 -4.22 16.79 10.70
CA ARG A 23 -3.05 17.56 11.16
C ARG A 23 -2.13 17.95 9.99
N ILE A 24 -1.91 17.03 9.05
CA ILE A 24 -1.13 17.29 7.83
C ILE A 24 -1.76 18.40 7.01
N ALA A 25 -3.09 18.39 6.85
CA ALA A 25 -3.83 19.45 6.16
C ALA A 25 -3.64 20.84 6.80
N LYS A 26 -3.29 20.89 8.08
CA LYS A 26 -2.93 22.12 8.81
C LYS A 26 -1.44 22.45 8.79
N GLY A 27 -0.64 21.72 8.02
CA GLY A 27 0.80 21.92 7.86
C GLY A 27 1.68 21.25 8.91
N ASP A 28 1.15 20.32 9.72
CA ASP A 28 1.93 19.57 10.72
C ASP A 28 2.81 18.52 10.05
N LYS A 29 4.09 18.83 9.89
CA LYS A 29 5.08 17.91 9.30
C LYS A 29 5.38 16.69 10.18
N SER A 30 5.21 16.80 11.50
CA SER A 30 5.43 15.66 12.40
C SER A 30 4.35 14.59 12.20
N ALA A 31 3.11 15.01 11.92
CA ALA A 31 2.03 14.11 11.57
C ALA A 31 2.29 13.34 10.26
N LEU A 32 2.95 13.98 9.29
CA LEU A 32 3.36 13.29 8.06
C LEU A 32 4.39 12.19 8.35
N GLY A 33 5.38 12.46 9.20
CA GLY A 33 6.37 11.47 9.64
C GLY A 33 5.70 10.28 10.34
N GLU A 34 4.75 10.54 11.25
CA GLU A 34 4.01 9.48 11.93
C GLU A 34 3.15 8.65 10.95
N LEU A 35 2.45 9.32 10.02
CA LEU A 35 1.69 8.65 8.97
C LEU A 35 2.58 7.74 8.12
N TYR A 36 3.74 8.24 7.72
CA TYR A 36 4.73 7.49 6.95
C TYR A 36 5.15 6.22 7.70
N GLU A 37 5.60 6.32 8.95
CA GLU A 37 6.04 5.15 9.71
C GLU A 37 4.95 4.09 9.88
N ARG A 38 3.69 4.50 10.03
CA ARG A 38 2.56 3.56 10.19
C ARG A 38 2.16 2.87 8.88
N THR A 39 2.34 3.52 7.74
CA THR A 39 1.72 3.06 6.48
C THR A 39 2.74 2.72 5.39
N ARG A 40 4.03 3.08 5.54
CA ARG A 40 5.07 2.87 4.51
C ARG A 40 5.21 1.42 4.06
N ALA A 41 5.11 0.46 4.97
CA ALA A 41 5.24 -0.96 4.62
C ALA A 41 4.12 -1.42 3.69
N ALA A 42 2.88 -0.97 3.95
CA ALA A 42 1.73 -1.29 3.13
C ALA A 42 1.81 -0.60 1.75
N VAL A 43 2.18 0.68 1.73
CA VAL A 43 2.32 1.46 0.48
C VAL A 43 3.45 0.90 -0.38
N PHE A 44 4.61 0.59 0.23
CA PHE A 44 5.75 0.02 -0.49
C PHE A 44 5.42 -1.37 -1.06
N GLY A 45 4.83 -2.26 -0.25
CA GLY A 45 4.44 -3.59 -0.70
C GLY A 45 3.43 -3.55 -1.85
N PHE A 46 2.47 -2.63 -1.80
CA PHE A 46 1.55 -2.42 -2.91
C PHE A 46 2.28 -1.85 -4.15
N ALA A 47 3.19 -0.90 -3.97
CA ALA A 47 4.00 -0.38 -5.06
C ALA A 47 4.86 -1.48 -5.71
N MET A 48 5.45 -2.38 -4.91
CA MET A 48 6.20 -3.56 -5.39
C MET A 48 5.36 -4.50 -6.25
N SER A 49 4.08 -4.69 -5.95
CA SER A 49 3.18 -5.52 -6.77
C SER A 49 2.86 -4.91 -8.15
N MET A 50 3.19 -3.65 -8.35
CA MET A 50 2.93 -2.92 -9.59
C MET A 50 4.21 -2.46 -10.30
N ALA A 51 5.29 -2.25 -9.58
CA ALA A 51 6.54 -1.70 -10.10
C ALA A 51 7.35 -2.73 -10.88
N SER A 52 8.13 -2.27 -11.86
CA SER A 52 9.05 -3.13 -12.61
C SER A 52 10.37 -3.36 -11.87
N THR A 53 10.73 -2.47 -10.96
CA THR A 53 11.96 -2.54 -10.15
C THR A 53 11.70 -2.04 -8.72
N PRO A 54 12.52 -2.44 -7.73
CA PRO A 54 12.43 -1.88 -6.38
C PRO A 54 12.62 -0.38 -6.33
N ALA A 55 13.51 0.15 -7.17
CA ALA A 55 13.75 1.58 -7.28
C ALA A 55 12.48 2.32 -7.72
N ASP A 56 11.72 1.77 -8.68
CA ASP A 56 10.42 2.34 -9.06
C ASP A 56 9.41 2.29 -7.91
N ALA A 57 9.42 1.23 -7.12
CA ALA A 57 8.55 1.12 -5.94
C ALA A 57 8.92 2.13 -4.84
N GLU A 58 10.22 2.34 -4.59
CA GLU A 58 10.72 3.37 -3.68
C GLU A 58 10.32 4.78 -4.14
N ASP A 59 10.42 5.04 -5.41
CA ASP A 59 9.99 6.30 -6.01
C ASP A 59 8.46 6.51 -5.87
N VAL A 60 7.66 5.47 -6.11
CA VAL A 60 6.20 5.51 -5.90
C VAL A 60 5.90 5.78 -4.43
N LEU A 61 6.61 5.11 -3.51
CA LEU A 61 6.46 5.34 -2.07
C LEU A 61 6.71 6.81 -1.73
N HIS A 62 7.85 7.36 -2.16
CA HIS A 62 8.22 8.74 -1.88
C HIS A 62 7.20 9.74 -2.46
N ASP A 63 6.87 9.60 -3.74
CA ASP A 63 5.92 10.47 -4.43
C ASP A 63 4.51 10.39 -3.81
N THR A 64 4.13 9.22 -3.27
CA THR A 64 2.84 9.06 -2.58
C THR A 64 2.75 9.99 -1.37
N TYR A 65 3.77 10.07 -0.53
CA TYR A 65 3.72 10.94 0.65
C TYR A 65 3.87 12.42 0.34
N LEU A 66 4.58 12.77 -0.74
CA LEU A 66 4.55 14.14 -1.26
C LEU A 66 3.15 14.53 -1.74
N ALA A 67 2.48 13.62 -2.46
CA ALA A 67 1.11 13.84 -2.91
C ALA A 67 0.11 13.87 -1.75
N VAL A 68 0.27 13.00 -0.75
CA VAL A 68 -0.53 13.04 0.50
C VAL A 68 -0.37 14.39 1.19
N TYR A 69 0.84 14.88 1.36
CA TYR A 69 1.10 16.17 1.99
C TYR A 69 0.42 17.33 1.26
N SER A 70 0.53 17.35 -0.07
CA SER A 70 -0.02 18.42 -0.89
C SER A 70 -1.55 18.34 -1.06
N SER A 71 -2.17 17.18 -0.87
CA SER A 71 -3.59 16.96 -1.10
C SER A 71 -4.39 16.58 0.16
N ALA A 72 -3.77 16.62 1.35
CA ALA A 72 -4.43 16.25 2.61
C ALA A 72 -5.72 17.04 2.89
N GLU A 73 -5.78 18.31 2.49
CA GLU A 73 -6.99 19.14 2.60
C GLU A 73 -8.17 18.58 1.78
N SER A 74 -7.89 17.86 0.70
CA SER A 74 -8.92 17.26 -0.16
C SER A 74 -9.47 15.94 0.40
N TYR A 75 -8.86 15.38 1.44
CA TYR A 75 -9.36 14.18 2.07
C TYR A 75 -10.69 14.45 2.77
N ALA A 76 -11.77 13.93 2.22
CA ALA A 76 -13.05 13.93 2.91
C ALA A 76 -13.08 12.78 3.90
N ALA A 77 -13.14 13.07 5.20
CA ALA A 77 -13.18 12.09 6.27
C ALA A 77 -14.38 11.14 6.13
N LYS A 78 -14.17 10.00 5.43
CA LYS A 78 -15.17 8.98 5.14
C LYS A 78 -14.84 7.63 5.80
N GLY A 79 -13.95 7.63 6.81
CA GLY A 79 -13.51 6.43 7.49
C GLY A 79 -12.64 5.48 6.65
N LYS A 80 -12.03 5.98 5.55
CA LYS A 80 -11.29 5.16 4.58
C LYS A 80 -9.91 5.76 4.25
N PRO A 81 -9.09 6.13 5.24
CA PRO A 81 -7.82 6.81 4.99
C PRO A 81 -6.84 5.94 4.20
N MET A 82 -6.73 4.64 4.49
CA MET A 82 -5.85 3.74 3.74
C MET A 82 -6.26 3.59 2.28
N ALA A 83 -7.55 3.42 1.99
CA ALA A 83 -8.03 3.32 0.62
C ALA A 83 -7.73 4.61 -0.18
N TRP A 84 -7.80 5.76 0.46
CA TRP A 84 -7.44 7.03 -0.17
C TRP A 84 -5.93 7.12 -0.47
N ILE A 85 -5.09 6.77 0.49
CA ILE A 85 -3.61 6.72 0.29
C ILE A 85 -3.26 5.73 -0.83
N MET A 86 -3.87 4.53 -0.83
CA MET A 86 -3.63 3.52 -1.84
C MET A 86 -4.10 3.94 -3.24
N THR A 87 -5.16 4.76 -3.34
CA THR A 87 -5.59 5.34 -4.61
C THR A 87 -4.51 6.26 -5.19
N ILE A 88 -3.87 7.08 -4.35
CA ILE A 88 -2.76 7.94 -4.75
C ILE A 88 -1.58 7.07 -5.24
N ALA A 89 -1.18 6.08 -4.44
CA ALA A 89 -0.09 5.16 -4.78
C ALA A 89 -0.36 4.42 -6.11
N LYS A 90 -1.58 3.90 -6.31
CA LYS A 90 -1.98 3.24 -7.56
C LYS A 90 -1.82 4.15 -8.77
N ASN A 91 -2.30 5.37 -8.67
CA ASN A 91 -2.24 6.31 -9.78
C ASN A 91 -0.79 6.67 -10.15
N LEU A 92 0.07 6.88 -9.14
CA LEU A 92 1.50 7.13 -9.34
C LEU A 92 2.21 5.92 -9.94
N ALA A 93 1.96 4.71 -9.43
CA ALA A 93 2.51 3.48 -9.97
C ALA A 93 2.10 3.28 -11.43
N ARG A 94 0.82 3.44 -11.76
CA ARG A 94 0.33 3.35 -13.17
C ARG A 94 1.00 4.36 -14.11
N MET A 95 1.23 5.59 -13.65
CA MET A 95 1.95 6.60 -14.43
C MET A 95 3.39 6.17 -14.72
N ARG A 96 4.11 5.63 -13.72
CA ARG A 96 5.48 5.16 -13.88
C ARG A 96 5.57 3.93 -14.78
N MET A 97 4.67 2.96 -14.61
CA MET A 97 4.62 1.77 -15.47
C MET A 97 4.40 2.11 -16.95
N ARG A 98 3.55 3.09 -17.25
CA ARG A 98 3.37 3.57 -18.63
C ARG A 98 4.66 4.17 -19.19
N LYS A 99 5.47 4.80 -18.36
CA LYS A 99 6.78 5.35 -18.75
C LYS A 99 7.82 4.23 -18.92
N ALA A 100 7.86 3.27 -17.98
CA ALA A 100 8.81 2.15 -18.01
C ALA A 100 8.57 1.17 -19.17
N ARG A 101 7.31 0.87 -19.53
CA ARG A 101 6.98 0.05 -20.72
C ARG A 101 7.52 0.60 -22.03
N ARG A 102 7.95 1.85 -22.05
CA ARG A 102 8.66 2.46 -23.19
C ARG A 102 10.17 2.25 -23.14
N GLN A 103 10.74 1.68 -22.08
CA GLN A 103 12.18 1.57 -21.82
C GLN A 103 12.59 0.19 -21.27
N LEU A 104 12.10 -0.92 -21.83
CA LEU A 104 12.33 -2.30 -21.37
C LEU A 104 13.78 -2.68 -21.02
N ASP A 105 14.10 -3.30 -19.88
CA ASP A 105 14.31 -4.73 -19.62
C ASP A 105 14.62 -5.04 -18.12
N ILE A 106 14.36 -6.26 -17.64
CA ILE A 106 13.90 -6.69 -16.32
C ILE A 106 14.95 -7.48 -15.55
N ALA A 107 14.91 -7.41 -14.19
CA ALA A 107 15.58 -8.33 -13.25
C ALA A 107 14.60 -8.85 -12.16
N ASP A 108 14.73 -10.14 -11.84
CA ASP A 108 13.69 -11.06 -11.34
C ASP A 108 13.68 -11.35 -9.81
N ASP A 109 14.29 -10.55 -8.89
CA ASP A 109 14.41 -10.93 -7.47
C ASP A 109 14.02 -9.85 -6.45
N ASP A 110 12.90 -9.18 -6.65
CA ASP A 110 12.54 -7.99 -5.90
C ASP A 110 11.73 -8.26 -4.62
N TRP A 111 10.94 -9.34 -4.60
CA TRP A 111 10.17 -9.74 -3.42
C TRP A 111 11.05 -10.16 -2.24
N GLY A 112 12.24 -10.72 -2.51
CA GLY A 112 13.21 -11.09 -1.48
C GLY A 112 13.66 -9.90 -0.63
N ARG A 113 13.88 -8.75 -1.24
CA ARG A 113 14.28 -7.51 -0.56
C ARG A 113 13.17 -6.94 0.33
N TYR A 114 11.93 -6.95 -0.17
CA TYR A 114 10.78 -6.50 0.60
C TYR A 114 10.57 -7.33 1.86
N LEU A 115 10.60 -8.65 1.72
CA LEU A 115 10.43 -9.59 2.83
C LEU A 115 11.62 -9.53 3.82
N ALA A 116 12.84 -9.24 3.34
CA ALA A 116 14.01 -9.06 4.20
C ALA A 116 13.91 -7.81 5.11
N ALA A 117 13.21 -6.77 4.68
CA ALA A 117 13.03 -5.56 5.47
C ALA A 117 12.05 -5.73 6.65
N LYS A 118 11.23 -6.80 6.67
CA LYS A 118 10.37 -7.17 7.81
C LYS A 118 11.11 -8.15 8.71
N SER A 119 11.71 -7.65 9.79
CA SER A 119 12.60 -8.39 10.70
C SER A 119 11.92 -9.47 11.56
N GLU A 120 10.61 -9.61 11.55
CA GLU A 120 9.85 -10.55 12.39
C GLU A 120 9.57 -11.91 11.74
N VAL A 121 9.92 -12.09 10.47
CA VAL A 121 9.66 -13.31 9.71
C VAL A 121 10.92 -14.16 9.61
N SER A 122 10.83 -15.46 9.94
CA SER A 122 11.97 -16.40 9.83
C SER A 122 12.42 -16.55 8.37
N SER A 123 13.67 -17.02 8.17
CA SER A 123 14.23 -17.23 6.82
C SER A 123 13.38 -18.17 5.97
N ASP A 124 12.84 -19.23 6.57
CA ASP A 124 12.05 -20.25 5.87
C ASP A 124 10.66 -19.71 5.48
N GLU A 125 10.03 -18.95 6.37
CA GLU A 125 8.77 -18.27 6.09
C GLU A 125 8.92 -17.20 5.00
N ARG A 126 10.07 -16.51 4.95
CA ARG A 126 10.38 -15.55 3.86
C ARG A 126 10.45 -16.23 2.51
N VAL A 127 11.16 -17.35 2.42
CA VAL A 127 11.27 -18.13 1.16
C VAL A 127 9.90 -18.61 0.72
N LEU A 128 9.09 -19.11 1.66
CA LEU A 128 7.72 -19.54 1.36
C LEU A 128 6.85 -18.40 0.84
N LEU A 129 6.85 -17.26 1.52
CA LEU A 129 6.08 -16.07 1.11
C LEU A 129 6.56 -15.54 -0.25
N GLN A 130 7.87 -15.49 -0.47
CA GLN A 130 8.44 -15.08 -1.76
C GLN A 130 7.99 -15.99 -2.89
N THR A 131 8.04 -17.31 -2.66
CA THR A 131 7.58 -18.30 -3.63
C THR A 131 6.08 -18.18 -3.89
N ALA A 132 5.28 -18.00 -2.84
CA ALA A 132 3.84 -17.81 -2.97
C ALA A 132 3.50 -16.55 -3.77
N MET A 133 4.17 -15.43 -3.50
CA MET A 133 3.95 -14.19 -4.24
C MET A 133 4.32 -14.31 -5.72
N LYS A 134 5.36 -15.08 -6.07
CA LYS A 134 5.74 -15.31 -7.48
C LYS A 134 4.74 -16.17 -8.28
N ILE A 135 3.92 -16.98 -7.60
CA ILE A 135 2.89 -17.82 -8.24
C ILE A 135 1.63 -16.99 -8.56
N LEU A 136 1.38 -15.94 -7.79
CA LEU A 136 0.22 -15.09 -7.96
C LEU A 136 0.37 -14.18 -9.19
N SER A 137 -0.74 -13.97 -9.91
CA SER A 137 -0.83 -12.92 -10.93
C SER A 137 -0.67 -11.52 -10.32
N ASP A 138 -0.39 -10.52 -11.14
CA ASP A 138 -0.24 -9.13 -10.69
C ASP A 138 -1.47 -8.62 -9.93
N ASP A 139 -2.66 -8.97 -10.38
CA ASP A 139 -3.91 -8.59 -9.74
C ASP A 139 -4.09 -9.27 -8.37
N GLU A 140 -3.77 -10.57 -8.29
CA GLU A 140 -3.82 -11.32 -7.03
C GLU A 140 -2.79 -10.79 -6.01
N GLN A 141 -1.58 -10.45 -6.46
CA GLN A 141 -0.57 -9.80 -5.61
C GLN A 141 -1.07 -8.47 -5.06
N GLN A 142 -1.69 -7.63 -5.89
CA GLN A 142 -2.27 -6.36 -5.48
C GLN A 142 -3.39 -6.56 -4.45
N ILE A 143 -4.30 -7.52 -4.68
CA ILE A 143 -5.38 -7.84 -3.74
C ILE A 143 -4.81 -8.27 -2.39
N VAL A 144 -3.83 -9.19 -2.39
CA VAL A 144 -3.19 -9.67 -1.16
C VAL A 144 -2.52 -8.53 -0.41
N MET A 145 -1.78 -7.65 -1.09
CA MET A 145 -1.12 -6.52 -0.44
C MET A 145 -2.12 -5.52 0.13
N LEU A 146 -3.18 -5.20 -0.60
CA LEU A 146 -4.22 -4.29 -0.15
C LEU A 146 -5.01 -4.85 1.04
N HIS A 147 -5.34 -6.13 1.02
CA HIS A 147 -6.13 -6.74 2.08
C HIS A 147 -5.29 -7.12 3.29
N ALA A 148 -4.28 -7.97 3.11
CA ALA A 148 -3.53 -8.58 4.22
C ALA A 148 -2.53 -7.62 4.87
N VAL A 149 -1.98 -6.66 4.12
CA VAL A 149 -0.94 -5.74 4.63
C VAL A 149 -1.48 -4.35 4.90
N ALA A 150 -2.34 -3.84 4.02
CA ALA A 150 -2.90 -2.50 4.15
C ALA A 150 -4.25 -2.46 4.91
N GLY A 151 -4.88 -3.60 5.17
CA GLY A 151 -6.16 -3.67 5.87
C GLY A 151 -7.33 -3.07 5.09
N VAL A 152 -7.23 -2.97 3.76
CA VAL A 152 -8.29 -2.43 2.91
C VAL A 152 -9.38 -3.47 2.72
N LYS A 153 -10.65 -3.06 2.82
CA LYS A 153 -11.80 -3.98 2.71
C LYS A 153 -12.04 -4.38 1.26
N HIS A 154 -12.49 -5.61 1.01
CA HIS A 154 -12.72 -6.15 -0.34
C HIS A 154 -13.54 -5.22 -1.26
N ARG A 155 -14.60 -4.59 -0.72
CA ARG A 155 -15.39 -3.61 -1.49
C ARG A 155 -14.57 -2.39 -1.93
N GLU A 156 -13.65 -1.95 -1.10
CA GLU A 156 -12.77 -0.82 -1.40
C GLU A 156 -11.68 -1.23 -2.38
N ILE A 157 -11.16 -2.46 -2.26
CA ILE A 157 -10.22 -3.06 -3.22
C ILE A 157 -10.86 -3.18 -4.59
N ALA A 158 -12.09 -3.71 -4.67
CA ALA A 158 -12.85 -3.82 -5.90
C ALA A 158 -13.00 -2.46 -6.61
N ALA A 159 -13.38 -1.43 -5.87
CA ALA A 159 -13.47 -0.07 -6.40
C ALA A 159 -12.09 0.52 -6.79
N LEU A 160 -11.05 0.22 -6.00
CA LEU A 160 -9.70 0.72 -6.25
C LEU A 160 -9.08 0.08 -7.49
N LEU A 161 -9.30 -1.22 -7.71
CA LEU A 161 -8.73 -1.97 -8.83
C LEU A 161 -9.64 -2.01 -10.08
N ASP A 162 -10.84 -1.40 -10.03
CA ASP A 162 -11.85 -1.46 -11.07
C ASP A 162 -12.30 -2.91 -11.40
N MET A 163 -12.48 -3.72 -10.35
CA MET A 163 -12.88 -5.12 -10.42
C MET A 163 -14.25 -5.36 -9.81
N PRO A 164 -14.99 -6.40 -10.26
CA PRO A 164 -16.18 -6.86 -9.55
C PRO A 164 -15.83 -7.34 -8.14
N THR A 165 -16.67 -7.02 -7.15
CA THR A 165 -16.44 -7.45 -5.76
C THR A 165 -16.37 -8.99 -5.61
N ALA A 166 -17.01 -9.72 -6.50
CA ALA A 166 -16.96 -11.19 -6.51
C ALA A 166 -15.59 -11.75 -6.98
N THR A 167 -14.74 -10.91 -7.60
CA THR A 167 -13.41 -11.30 -8.08
C THR A 167 -12.35 -11.10 -6.99
N VAL A 168 -12.58 -10.17 -6.06
CA VAL A 168 -11.70 -9.86 -4.92
C VAL A 168 -11.98 -10.79 -3.75
#